data_b526da77d20a51b08460fe3156fcf14c
#
_entry.id   b526da77d20a51b08460fe3156fcf14c
#
_cell.length_a   1.000
_cell.length_b   1.000
_cell.length_c   1.000
_cell.angle_alpha   90.00
_cell.angle_beta   90.00
_cell.angle_gamma   90.00
#
_symmetry.space_group_name_H-M   'P 1'
#
loop_
_entity.id
_entity.type
_entity.pdbx_description
1 polymer ?
#
loop_
_entity_poly.entity_id
_entity_poly.type
_entity_poly.pdbx_seq_one_letter_code
_entity_poly.pdbx_strand_id
1 'polypeptide(L)'
;MEVRRTVRRIWAWCVLASAIFISSGMAQTGAQPDRRVAITIDDLPAGNASGMSAATLTEMTSKLMAALREQKVPAVGFVNEKKLYKIGEVDARIKALSMWVESGFELGNHTYSHFSLNKVGLKAWEDDVIQGESVTRILLSQHNMQLRYFRHPYLDTGRDLETRRQADAFLVGRGYRIAPVTVDAWDWMYGGVYEDAKKRGDAALQQKLVQSYLSYTDEVFAYSEQLSKELVGYEPKQILLLHANELEGDHFSELVEVIRKRGYRFITLEEALGDLIYSLPDTYVAEEGTGWLDHWAITRGKPPRGGPEFPGWVIERAKAIRKTP
;
A
#
# COMPACT_ATOMS: atom_id res chain seq x y z
N MET A 1 64.47 72.50 48.87
CA MET A 1 63.50 72.35 47.77
C MET A 1 63.77 71.03 47.13
N GLU A 2 63.21 69.95 47.61
CA GLU A 2 63.33 68.64 47.04
C GLU A 2 62.11 67.76 47.47
N VAL A 3 61.34 67.39 46.47
CA VAL A 3 60.09 66.57 46.69
C VAL A 3 60.50 65.10 46.60
N ARG A 4 60.42 64.39 47.71
CA ARG A 4 60.65 62.96 47.69
C ARG A 4 59.34 62.28 47.29
N ARG A 5 59.34 61.53 46.19
CA ARG A 5 58.27 60.64 45.76
C ARG A 5 58.42 59.28 46.44
N THR A 6 57.39 58.89 47.17
CA THR A 6 57.26 57.56 47.81
C THR A 6 56.50 56.66 46.82
N VAL A 7 57.14 55.59 46.38
CA VAL A 7 56.53 54.57 45.51
C VAL A 7 55.84 53.50 46.39
N ARG A 8 54.54 53.40 46.34
CA ARG A 8 53.77 52.27 46.93
C ARG A 8 53.63 51.16 45.88
N ARG A 9 54.16 49.99 46.15
CA ARG A 9 53.96 48.77 45.43
C ARG A 9 52.57 48.20 45.75
N ILE A 10 51.67 48.13 44.79
CA ILE A 10 50.40 47.43 44.88
C ILE A 10 50.59 46.05 44.23
N TRP A 11 50.41 44.99 45.02
CA TRP A 11 50.36 43.61 44.52
C TRP A 11 48.97 43.37 43.94
N ALA A 12 48.84 43.16 42.65
CA ALA A 12 47.63 42.74 42.01
C ALA A 12 47.57 41.21 42.03
N TRP A 13 46.56 40.66 42.68
CA TRP A 13 46.21 39.25 42.64
C TRP A 13 45.40 39.03 41.39
N CYS A 14 45.95 38.31 40.39
CA CYS A 14 45.21 37.81 39.26
C CYS A 14 44.45 36.55 39.68
N VAL A 15 43.13 36.63 39.88
CA VAL A 15 42.23 35.49 40.03
C VAL A 15 41.90 35.04 38.63
N LEU A 16 42.47 33.89 38.17
CA LEU A 16 42.02 33.20 36.96
C LEU A 16 40.68 32.55 37.21
N ALA A 17 39.61 33.16 36.77
CA ALA A 17 38.31 32.51 36.68
C ALA A 17 38.28 31.57 35.47
N SER A 18 38.48 30.26 35.68
CA SER A 18 38.27 29.23 34.65
C SER A 18 36.76 29.06 34.42
N ALA A 19 36.25 29.66 33.37
CA ALA A 19 34.90 29.41 32.89
C ALA A 19 34.83 28.01 32.29
N ILE A 20 34.26 27.06 33.04
CA ILE A 20 33.92 25.74 32.52
C ILE A 20 32.66 25.94 31.65
N PHE A 21 32.84 25.96 30.32
CA PHE A 21 31.73 25.83 29.38
C PHE A 21 31.22 24.38 29.45
N ILE A 22 30.19 24.14 30.23
CA ILE A 22 29.40 22.91 30.12
C ILE A 22 28.59 23.04 28.84
N SER A 23 29.10 22.47 27.74
CA SER A 23 28.33 22.26 26.53
C SER A 23 27.23 21.25 26.89
N SER A 24 26.04 21.74 27.24
CA SER A 24 24.83 20.93 27.29
C SER A 24 24.56 20.48 25.85
N GLY A 25 25.10 19.33 25.48
CA GLY A 25 24.68 18.61 24.29
C GLY A 25 23.19 18.32 24.43
N MET A 26 22.33 19.18 23.89
CA MET A 26 20.96 18.82 23.62
C MET A 26 21.04 17.65 22.63
N ALA A 27 20.94 16.42 23.14
CA ALA A 27 20.55 15.30 22.33
C ALA A 27 19.19 15.70 21.73
N GLN A 28 19.21 16.09 20.46
CA GLN A 28 17.99 16.21 19.68
C GLN A 28 17.39 14.81 19.66
N THR A 29 16.48 14.52 20.61
CA THR A 29 15.59 13.38 20.49
C THR A 29 14.73 13.68 19.26
N GLY A 30 15.22 13.28 18.09
CA GLY A 30 14.46 13.38 16.85
C GLY A 30 13.11 12.72 17.13
N ALA A 31 12.03 13.51 17.09
CA ALA A 31 10.69 12.96 17.21
C ALA A 31 10.59 11.81 16.22
N GLN A 32 10.15 10.65 16.69
CA GLN A 32 9.90 9.50 15.81
C GLN A 32 8.95 9.96 14.68
N PRO A 33 9.24 9.63 13.43
CA PRO A 33 8.37 10.02 12.32
C PRO A 33 6.95 9.51 12.58
N ASP A 34 5.95 10.34 12.30
CA ASP A 34 4.54 9.99 12.43
C ASP A 34 4.11 9.09 11.25
N ARG A 35 4.53 7.83 11.30
CA ARG A 35 4.28 6.82 10.27
C ARG A 35 2.83 6.36 10.28
N ARG A 36 2.15 6.55 9.17
CA ARG A 36 0.75 6.14 8.98
C ARG A 36 0.58 5.41 7.66
N VAL A 37 -0.25 4.36 7.65
CA VAL A 37 -0.52 3.55 6.45
C VAL A 37 -1.99 3.18 6.37
N ALA A 38 -2.56 3.31 5.17
CA ALA A 38 -3.86 2.76 4.80
C ALA A 38 -3.68 1.43 4.09
N ILE A 39 -4.52 0.46 4.42
CA ILE A 39 -4.54 -0.86 3.79
C ILE A 39 -5.57 -0.88 2.68
N THR A 40 -5.15 -1.32 1.49
CA THR A 40 -6.02 -1.53 0.34
C THR A 40 -5.81 -2.94 -0.20
N ILE A 41 -6.90 -3.65 -0.53
CA ILE A 41 -6.87 -5.05 -0.93
C ILE A 41 -7.60 -5.18 -2.26
N ASP A 42 -6.85 -5.48 -3.30
CA ASP A 42 -7.35 -5.55 -4.67
C ASP A 42 -7.87 -6.97 -5.00
N ASP A 43 -8.55 -7.06 -6.13
CA ASP A 43 -8.94 -8.31 -6.75
C ASP A 43 -10.06 -9.09 -6.06
N LEU A 44 -10.90 -8.43 -5.26
CA LEU A 44 -12.03 -9.10 -4.62
C LEU A 44 -12.98 -9.76 -5.65
N PRO A 45 -13.57 -10.92 -5.29
CA PRO A 45 -13.52 -11.61 -4.01
C PRO A 45 -12.24 -12.41 -3.76
N ALA A 46 -11.43 -12.70 -4.78
CA ALA A 46 -10.08 -13.27 -4.68
C ALA A 46 -9.28 -13.10 -5.97
N GLY A 47 -7.96 -12.94 -5.85
CA GLY A 47 -7.05 -12.84 -7.01
C GLY A 47 -7.22 -14.06 -7.94
N ASN A 48 -7.18 -15.26 -7.39
CA ASN A 48 -7.37 -16.53 -8.11
C ASN A 48 -8.82 -17.07 -7.98
N ALA A 49 -9.83 -16.21 -8.05
CA ALA A 49 -11.23 -16.60 -7.87
C ALA A 49 -11.71 -17.72 -8.81
N SER A 50 -11.17 -17.79 -10.04
CA SER A 50 -11.52 -18.85 -11.00
C SER A 50 -11.07 -20.24 -10.54
N GLY A 51 -9.90 -20.34 -9.89
CA GLY A 51 -9.31 -21.58 -9.38
C GLY A 51 -9.82 -21.99 -8.00
N MET A 52 -10.50 -21.09 -7.28
CA MET A 52 -11.03 -21.36 -5.95
C MET A 52 -12.46 -21.90 -5.97
N SER A 53 -12.78 -22.83 -5.04
CA SER A 53 -14.16 -23.17 -4.70
C SER A 53 -14.80 -22.05 -3.88
N ALA A 54 -16.14 -21.98 -3.90
CA ALA A 54 -16.88 -21.06 -3.04
C ALA A 54 -16.56 -21.24 -1.54
N ALA A 55 -16.32 -22.49 -1.11
CA ALA A 55 -15.98 -22.80 0.28
C ALA A 55 -14.61 -22.22 0.66
N THR A 56 -13.56 -22.45 -0.16
CA THR A 56 -12.22 -21.90 0.06
C THR A 56 -12.24 -20.37 0.08
N LEU A 57 -12.96 -19.76 -0.87
CA LEU A 57 -13.11 -18.32 -0.97
C LEU A 57 -13.80 -17.73 0.28
N THR A 58 -14.86 -18.37 0.76
CA THR A 58 -15.58 -17.95 1.98
C THR A 58 -14.70 -18.09 3.22
N GLU A 59 -13.95 -19.18 3.34
CA GLU A 59 -13.01 -19.41 4.44
C GLU A 59 -11.90 -18.34 4.45
N MET A 60 -11.24 -18.12 3.31
CA MET A 60 -10.20 -17.08 3.15
C MET A 60 -10.76 -15.70 3.55
N THR A 61 -11.91 -15.31 3.00
CA THR A 61 -12.54 -14.02 3.32
C THR A 61 -12.88 -13.92 4.81
N SER A 62 -13.43 -15.00 5.43
CA SER A 62 -13.74 -15.02 6.85
C SER A 62 -12.53 -14.80 7.73
N LYS A 63 -11.41 -15.47 7.43
CA LYS A 63 -10.13 -15.29 8.14
C LYS A 63 -9.59 -13.87 8.01
N LEU A 64 -9.59 -13.32 6.80
CA LEU A 64 -9.13 -11.97 6.55
C LEU A 64 -9.99 -10.93 7.29
N MET A 65 -11.33 -11.06 7.25
CA MET A 65 -12.23 -10.18 7.98
C MET A 65 -12.04 -10.28 9.50
N ALA A 66 -11.80 -11.49 10.01
CA ALA A 66 -11.52 -11.70 11.43
C ALA A 66 -10.20 -11.00 11.84
N ALA A 67 -9.13 -11.19 11.07
CA ALA A 67 -7.83 -10.58 11.33
C ALA A 67 -7.89 -9.05 11.26
N LEU A 68 -8.51 -8.46 10.22
CA LEU A 68 -8.69 -7.01 10.11
C LEU A 68 -9.41 -6.42 11.32
N ARG A 69 -10.48 -7.06 11.81
CA ARG A 69 -11.24 -6.60 12.99
C ARG A 69 -10.45 -6.76 14.28
N GLU A 70 -9.83 -7.92 14.51
CA GLU A 70 -9.03 -8.21 15.70
C GLU A 70 -7.87 -7.22 15.82
N GLN A 71 -7.19 -6.99 14.70
CA GLN A 71 -6.07 -6.06 14.62
C GLN A 71 -6.51 -4.58 14.57
N LYS A 72 -7.82 -4.30 14.46
CA LYS A 72 -8.40 -2.94 14.33
C LYS A 72 -7.77 -2.15 13.17
N VAL A 73 -7.60 -2.81 12.04
CA VAL A 73 -7.02 -2.24 10.81
C VAL A 73 -8.16 -1.86 9.87
N PRO A 74 -8.37 -0.57 9.56
CA PRO A 74 -9.30 -0.16 8.52
C PRO A 74 -8.75 -0.57 7.15
N ALA A 75 -9.64 -1.03 6.26
CA ALA A 75 -9.27 -1.44 4.91
C ALA A 75 -10.35 -1.08 3.89
N VAL A 76 -9.93 -0.95 2.62
CA VAL A 76 -10.82 -0.84 1.46
C VAL A 76 -10.52 -2.00 0.51
N GLY A 77 -11.55 -2.75 0.11
CA GLY A 77 -11.42 -3.83 -0.86
C GLY A 77 -11.85 -3.36 -2.26
N PHE A 78 -11.06 -3.66 -3.30
CA PHE A 78 -11.35 -3.28 -4.69
C PHE A 78 -11.85 -4.49 -5.49
N VAL A 79 -13.02 -4.35 -6.10
CA VAL A 79 -13.82 -5.46 -6.62
C VAL A 79 -13.72 -5.59 -8.13
N ASN A 80 -13.48 -6.82 -8.60
CA ASN A 80 -13.73 -7.20 -10.00
C ASN A 80 -15.02 -8.03 -10.07
N GLU A 81 -16.14 -7.44 -10.41
CA GLU A 81 -17.44 -8.12 -10.34
C GLU A 81 -17.56 -9.35 -11.24
N LYS A 82 -16.81 -9.43 -12.35
CA LYS A 82 -16.76 -10.61 -13.22
C LYS A 82 -16.42 -11.90 -12.44
N LYS A 83 -15.58 -11.79 -11.42
CA LYS A 83 -15.13 -12.91 -10.59
C LYS A 83 -16.26 -13.50 -9.71
N LEU A 84 -17.38 -12.78 -9.57
CA LEU A 84 -18.58 -13.27 -8.87
C LEU A 84 -19.38 -14.29 -9.71
N TYR A 85 -19.30 -14.18 -11.04
CA TYR A 85 -20.17 -14.94 -11.96
C TYR A 85 -19.55 -16.28 -12.37
N LYS A 86 -19.44 -17.21 -11.39
CA LYS A 86 -19.08 -18.60 -11.64
C LYS A 86 -20.34 -19.45 -11.52
N ILE A 87 -20.63 -20.24 -12.55
CA ILE A 87 -21.84 -21.08 -12.61
C ILE A 87 -21.97 -21.94 -11.37
N GLY A 88 -23.15 -21.86 -10.71
CA GLY A 88 -23.44 -22.61 -9.49
C GLY A 88 -22.86 -22.03 -8.19
N GLU A 89 -22.08 -20.93 -8.26
CA GLU A 89 -21.42 -20.33 -7.09
C GLU A 89 -21.74 -18.85 -6.89
N VAL A 90 -22.57 -18.22 -7.74
CA VAL A 90 -22.81 -16.77 -7.75
C VAL A 90 -23.22 -16.25 -6.37
N ASP A 91 -24.24 -16.84 -5.75
CA ASP A 91 -24.76 -16.39 -4.46
C ASP A 91 -23.71 -16.51 -3.35
N ALA A 92 -22.93 -17.59 -3.33
CA ALA A 92 -21.87 -17.79 -2.35
C ALA A 92 -20.72 -16.77 -2.53
N ARG A 93 -20.39 -16.41 -3.78
CA ARG A 93 -19.38 -15.41 -4.08
C ARG A 93 -19.82 -13.99 -3.74
N ILE A 94 -21.10 -13.66 -4.01
CA ILE A 94 -21.69 -12.40 -3.56
C ILE A 94 -21.75 -12.36 -2.03
N LYS A 95 -22.07 -13.48 -1.37
CA LYS A 95 -22.05 -13.56 0.11
C LYS A 95 -20.64 -13.31 0.67
N ALA A 96 -19.61 -13.88 0.08
CA ALA A 96 -18.23 -13.60 0.48
C ALA A 96 -17.88 -12.10 0.32
N LEU A 97 -18.35 -11.46 -0.75
CA LEU A 97 -18.17 -10.01 -0.92
C LEU A 97 -18.99 -9.21 0.11
N SER A 98 -20.22 -9.65 0.45
CA SER A 98 -21.05 -8.95 1.45
C SER A 98 -20.44 -8.98 2.86
N MET A 99 -19.59 -9.98 3.19
CA MET A 99 -18.90 -10.04 4.48
C MET A 99 -18.02 -8.82 4.75
N TRP A 100 -17.51 -8.14 3.70
CA TRP A 100 -16.76 -6.90 3.83
C TRP A 100 -17.63 -5.78 4.40
N VAL A 101 -18.75 -5.49 3.76
CA VAL A 101 -19.67 -4.41 4.18
C VAL A 101 -20.39 -4.75 5.51
N GLU A 102 -20.72 -6.01 5.74
CA GLU A 102 -21.23 -6.51 7.02
C GLU A 102 -20.22 -6.35 8.16
N SER A 103 -18.93 -6.36 7.85
CA SER A 103 -17.84 -6.11 8.80
C SER A 103 -17.48 -4.62 8.94
N GLY A 104 -18.16 -3.72 8.21
CA GLY A 104 -17.94 -2.29 8.25
C GLY A 104 -16.80 -1.79 7.35
N PHE A 105 -16.27 -2.63 6.46
CA PHE A 105 -15.23 -2.24 5.51
C PHE A 105 -15.83 -1.69 4.22
N GLU A 106 -15.13 -0.73 3.62
CA GLU A 106 -15.52 -0.12 2.34
C GLU A 106 -15.14 -0.99 1.15
N LEU A 107 -15.90 -0.85 0.06
CA LEU A 107 -15.58 -1.44 -1.24
C LEU A 107 -15.32 -0.32 -2.26
N GLY A 108 -14.37 -0.57 -3.15
CA GLY A 108 -14.01 0.25 -4.30
C GLY A 108 -14.21 -0.52 -5.61
N ASN A 109 -14.17 0.19 -6.73
CA ASN A 109 -14.26 -0.40 -8.07
C ASN A 109 -12.86 -0.69 -8.62
N HIS A 110 -12.66 -1.90 -9.15
CA HIS A 110 -11.41 -2.34 -9.81
C HIS A 110 -11.67 -2.81 -11.25
N THR A 111 -12.65 -2.21 -11.91
CA THR A 111 -13.29 -2.61 -13.15
C THR A 111 -14.01 -3.97 -13.06
N TYR A 112 -14.84 -4.27 -14.04
CA TYR A 112 -15.55 -5.56 -14.08
C TYR A 112 -14.61 -6.74 -14.34
N SER A 113 -13.80 -6.65 -15.43
CA SER A 113 -12.98 -7.73 -15.95
C SER A 113 -11.50 -7.64 -15.60
N HIS A 114 -11.10 -6.67 -14.76
CA HIS A 114 -9.70 -6.34 -14.50
C HIS A 114 -8.98 -5.87 -15.78
N PHE A 115 -9.64 -5.05 -16.61
CA PHE A 115 -9.05 -4.55 -17.85
C PHE A 115 -7.99 -3.47 -17.58
N SER A 116 -6.84 -3.63 -18.20
CA SER A 116 -5.80 -2.59 -18.26
C SER A 116 -6.23 -1.48 -19.22
N LEU A 117 -6.28 -0.24 -18.77
CA LEU A 117 -6.50 0.94 -19.62
C LEU A 117 -5.48 1.00 -20.76
N ASN A 118 -4.22 0.66 -20.46
CA ASN A 118 -3.12 0.69 -21.42
C ASN A 118 -3.24 -0.35 -22.55
N LYS A 119 -4.02 -1.42 -22.34
CA LYS A 119 -4.17 -2.52 -23.33
C LYS A 119 -5.46 -2.47 -24.12
N VAL A 120 -6.58 -2.13 -23.49
CA VAL A 120 -7.89 -2.18 -24.16
C VAL A 120 -8.33 -0.83 -24.73
N GLY A 121 -7.70 0.26 -24.32
CA GLY A 121 -8.07 1.62 -24.71
C GLY A 121 -9.24 2.19 -23.90
N LEU A 122 -9.39 3.52 -23.97
CA LEU A 122 -10.26 4.30 -23.09
C LEU A 122 -11.73 3.83 -23.09
N LYS A 123 -12.34 3.72 -24.27
CA LYS A 123 -13.78 3.41 -24.35
C LYS A 123 -14.14 2.04 -23.78
N ALA A 124 -13.36 1.00 -24.11
CA ALA A 124 -13.60 -0.34 -23.60
C ALA A 124 -13.35 -0.41 -22.08
N TRP A 125 -12.37 0.34 -21.59
CA TRP A 125 -12.09 0.45 -20.18
C TRP A 125 -13.18 1.20 -19.41
N GLU A 126 -13.72 2.31 -19.94
CA GLU A 126 -14.86 3.05 -19.36
C GLU A 126 -16.09 2.15 -19.23
N ASP A 127 -16.41 1.36 -20.26
CA ASP A 127 -17.52 0.42 -20.23
C ASP A 127 -17.32 -0.66 -19.16
N ASP A 128 -16.09 -1.14 -18.99
CA ASP A 128 -15.74 -2.13 -17.98
C ASP A 128 -15.80 -1.55 -16.55
N VAL A 129 -15.45 -0.26 -16.37
CA VAL A 129 -15.67 0.47 -15.10
C VAL A 129 -17.15 0.53 -14.75
N ILE A 130 -18.00 0.93 -15.70
CA ILE A 130 -19.46 1.02 -15.51
C ILE A 130 -20.05 -0.34 -15.17
N GLN A 131 -19.64 -1.39 -15.88
CA GLN A 131 -20.14 -2.74 -15.65
C GLN A 131 -19.78 -3.26 -14.26
N GLY A 132 -18.62 -2.87 -13.71
CA GLY A 132 -18.12 -3.27 -12.39
C GLY A 132 -18.75 -2.53 -11.19
N GLU A 133 -19.89 -1.86 -11.37
CA GLU A 133 -20.54 -1.10 -10.28
C GLU A 133 -21.79 -1.77 -9.71
N SER A 134 -22.38 -2.73 -10.43
CA SER A 134 -23.77 -3.14 -10.20
C SER A 134 -23.98 -3.82 -8.86
N VAL A 135 -23.25 -4.88 -8.56
CA VAL A 135 -23.36 -5.62 -7.29
C VAL A 135 -22.77 -4.81 -6.14
N THR A 136 -21.61 -4.19 -6.38
CA THR A 136 -20.90 -3.42 -5.36
C THR A 136 -21.73 -2.24 -4.83
N ARG A 137 -22.42 -1.49 -5.72
CA ARG A 137 -23.32 -0.39 -5.31
C ARG A 137 -24.50 -0.89 -4.49
N ILE A 138 -25.08 -2.03 -4.86
CA ILE A 138 -26.22 -2.63 -4.09
C ILE A 138 -25.75 -3.00 -2.69
N LEU A 139 -24.65 -3.72 -2.57
CA LEU A 139 -24.12 -4.14 -1.27
C LEU A 139 -23.79 -2.93 -0.37
N LEU A 140 -23.11 -1.93 -0.90
CA LEU A 140 -22.77 -0.71 -0.15
C LEU A 140 -24.05 0.04 0.29
N SER A 141 -25.04 0.18 -0.59
CA SER A 141 -26.28 0.89 -0.29
C SER A 141 -27.08 0.26 0.83
N GLN A 142 -27.07 -1.06 0.95
CA GLN A 142 -27.73 -1.81 2.04
C GLN A 142 -27.11 -1.50 3.41
N HIS A 143 -25.88 -0.96 3.46
CA HIS A 143 -25.16 -0.57 4.66
C HIS A 143 -24.97 0.94 4.80
N ASN A 144 -25.72 1.77 4.06
CA ASN A 144 -25.59 3.24 4.02
C ASN A 144 -24.18 3.72 3.62
N MET A 145 -23.46 2.94 2.82
CA MET A 145 -22.16 3.26 2.25
C MET A 145 -22.29 3.64 0.77
N GLN A 146 -21.26 4.29 0.23
CA GLN A 146 -21.19 4.71 -1.16
C GLN A 146 -19.97 4.15 -1.86
N LEU A 147 -20.09 3.83 -3.15
CA LEU A 147 -18.97 3.45 -4.01
C LEU A 147 -18.24 4.73 -4.44
N ARG A 148 -17.14 5.04 -3.77
CA ARG A 148 -16.41 6.31 -3.92
C ARG A 148 -14.93 6.17 -4.29
N TYR A 149 -14.37 4.94 -4.28
CA TYR A 149 -12.97 4.71 -4.62
C TYR A 149 -12.83 3.89 -5.88
N PHE A 150 -11.79 4.21 -6.66
CA PHE A 150 -11.38 3.46 -7.83
C PHE A 150 -9.89 3.12 -7.75
N ARG A 151 -9.53 1.90 -8.15
CA ARG A 151 -8.16 1.46 -8.34
C ARG A 151 -7.96 1.00 -9.78
N HIS A 152 -6.94 1.55 -10.43
CA HIS A 152 -6.55 1.12 -11.77
C HIS A 152 -5.99 -0.30 -11.75
N PRO A 153 -6.54 -1.26 -12.55
CA PRO A 153 -5.89 -2.55 -12.76
C PRO A 153 -4.45 -2.39 -13.25
N TYR A 154 -3.54 -3.21 -12.70
CA TYR A 154 -2.11 -3.15 -13.00
C TYR A 154 -1.44 -1.81 -12.69
N LEU A 155 -2.10 -0.91 -11.99
CA LEU A 155 -1.72 0.49 -11.80
C LEU A 155 -1.56 1.27 -13.12
N ASP A 156 -2.16 0.79 -14.20
CA ASP A 156 -2.10 1.37 -15.54
C ASP A 156 -2.98 2.62 -15.65
N THR A 157 -2.36 3.80 -15.74
CA THR A 157 -3.04 5.10 -15.72
C THR A 157 -3.13 5.77 -17.11
N GLY A 158 -2.65 5.13 -18.15
CA GLY A 158 -2.64 5.63 -19.52
C GLY A 158 -1.25 5.62 -20.14
N ARG A 159 -1.18 5.36 -21.45
CA ARG A 159 0.08 5.35 -22.23
C ARG A 159 0.53 6.74 -22.65
N ASP A 160 -0.39 7.68 -22.64
CA ASP A 160 -0.17 9.08 -22.99
C ASP A 160 -1.01 10.00 -22.09
N LEU A 161 -0.61 11.26 -22.03
CA LEU A 161 -1.26 12.26 -21.16
C LEU A 161 -2.70 12.56 -21.55
N GLU A 162 -3.08 12.39 -22.82
CA GLU A 162 -4.45 12.63 -23.25
C GLU A 162 -5.38 11.54 -22.77
N THR A 163 -5.01 10.26 -23.00
CA THR A 163 -5.74 9.11 -22.48
C THR A 163 -5.88 9.18 -20.97
N ARG A 164 -4.80 9.52 -20.26
CA ARG A 164 -4.82 9.66 -18.81
C ARG A 164 -5.80 10.74 -18.34
N ARG A 165 -5.72 11.95 -18.92
CA ARG A 165 -6.63 13.04 -18.56
C ARG A 165 -8.10 12.71 -18.80
N GLN A 166 -8.40 12.02 -19.90
CA GLN A 166 -9.77 11.59 -20.21
C GLN A 166 -10.25 10.53 -19.20
N ALA A 167 -9.43 9.55 -18.85
CA ALA A 167 -9.75 8.55 -17.82
C ALA A 167 -9.97 9.19 -16.44
N ASP A 168 -9.09 10.10 -16.03
CA ASP A 168 -9.23 10.83 -14.75
C ASP A 168 -10.51 11.67 -14.72
N ALA A 169 -10.81 12.39 -15.82
CA ALA A 169 -12.05 13.18 -15.95
C ALA A 169 -13.31 12.30 -15.90
N PHE A 170 -13.28 11.13 -16.55
CA PHE A 170 -14.37 10.16 -16.51
C PHE A 170 -14.60 9.65 -15.08
N LEU A 171 -13.56 9.26 -14.36
CA LEU A 171 -13.66 8.77 -12.98
C LEU A 171 -14.20 9.86 -12.04
N VAL A 172 -13.65 11.08 -12.12
CA VAL A 172 -14.11 12.22 -11.32
C VAL A 172 -15.57 12.56 -11.64
N GLY A 173 -15.96 12.56 -12.93
CA GLY A 173 -17.34 12.80 -13.36
C GLY A 173 -18.33 11.76 -12.84
N ARG A 174 -17.86 10.55 -12.49
CA ARG A 174 -18.66 9.48 -11.86
C ARG A 174 -18.59 9.49 -10.32
N GLY A 175 -17.90 10.46 -9.73
CA GLY A 175 -17.77 10.62 -8.28
C GLY A 175 -16.69 9.74 -7.65
N TYR A 176 -15.78 9.18 -8.44
CA TYR A 176 -14.66 8.40 -7.91
C TYR A 176 -13.51 9.28 -7.45
N ARG A 177 -12.84 8.82 -6.41
CA ARG A 177 -11.48 9.20 -6.03
C ARG A 177 -10.55 8.05 -6.36
N ILE A 178 -9.49 8.34 -7.10
CA ILE A 178 -8.45 7.35 -7.41
C ILE A 178 -7.70 7.01 -6.13
N ALA A 179 -7.49 5.71 -5.90
CA ALA A 179 -6.69 5.19 -4.81
C ALA A 179 -5.27 4.87 -5.33
N PRO A 180 -4.28 5.75 -5.10
CA PRO A 180 -2.90 5.49 -5.49
C PRO A 180 -2.26 4.43 -4.61
N VAL A 181 -1.08 3.93 -5.03
CA VAL A 181 -0.26 2.97 -4.27
C VAL A 181 1.11 3.58 -4.03
N THR A 182 1.58 3.51 -2.79
CA THR A 182 2.93 3.97 -2.44
C THR A 182 3.82 2.85 -1.90
N VAL A 183 3.21 1.73 -1.49
CA VAL A 183 3.91 0.53 -1.04
C VAL A 183 3.29 -0.69 -1.72
N ASP A 184 4.09 -1.46 -2.46
CA ASP A 184 3.68 -2.71 -3.12
C ASP A 184 4.76 -3.78 -2.88
N ALA A 185 4.43 -4.79 -2.09
CA ALA A 185 5.33 -5.89 -1.73
C ALA A 185 5.09 -7.15 -2.59
N TRP A 186 4.38 -7.04 -3.70
CA TRP A 186 4.10 -8.13 -4.65
C TRP A 186 3.51 -9.37 -4.00
N ASP A 187 2.65 -9.18 -3.01
CA ASP A 187 1.97 -10.25 -2.26
C ASP A 187 1.22 -11.23 -3.18
N TRP A 188 0.68 -10.75 -4.31
CA TRP A 188 -0.01 -11.59 -5.30
C TRP A 188 0.89 -12.71 -5.86
N MET A 189 2.20 -12.45 -6.02
CA MET A 189 3.14 -13.48 -6.51
C MET A 189 3.45 -14.49 -5.41
N TYR A 190 3.66 -14.04 -4.17
CA TYR A 190 3.77 -14.94 -3.02
C TYR A 190 2.50 -15.74 -2.78
N GLY A 191 1.32 -15.08 -2.85
CA GLY A 191 0.00 -15.69 -2.68
C GLY A 191 -0.24 -16.82 -3.66
N GLY A 192 0.07 -16.63 -4.95
CA GLY A 192 -0.08 -17.68 -5.95
C GLY A 192 0.78 -18.92 -5.68
N VAL A 193 2.03 -18.74 -5.21
CA VAL A 193 2.90 -19.87 -4.84
C VAL A 193 2.47 -20.51 -3.51
N TYR A 194 1.96 -19.69 -2.57
CA TYR A 194 1.44 -20.17 -1.28
C TYR A 194 0.21 -21.05 -1.46
N GLU A 195 -0.76 -20.63 -2.28
CA GLU A 195 -1.97 -21.39 -2.60
C GLU A 195 -1.62 -22.77 -3.23
N ASP A 196 -0.66 -22.81 -4.14
CA ASP A 196 -0.18 -24.07 -4.73
C ASP A 196 0.50 -24.96 -3.68
N ALA A 197 1.36 -24.39 -2.83
CA ALA A 197 2.01 -25.14 -1.74
C ALA A 197 0.97 -25.69 -0.75
N LYS A 198 -0.04 -24.89 -0.41
CA LYS A 198 -1.15 -25.28 0.48
C LYS A 198 -1.97 -26.42 -0.11
N LYS A 199 -2.34 -26.31 -1.38
CA LYS A 199 -3.06 -27.38 -2.13
C LYS A 199 -2.30 -28.70 -2.14
N ARG A 200 -0.96 -28.66 -2.18
CA ARG A 200 -0.09 -29.86 -2.17
C ARG A 200 0.26 -30.34 -0.76
N GLY A 201 -0.13 -29.63 0.29
CA GLY A 201 0.23 -29.95 1.67
C GLY A 201 1.73 -29.71 1.99
N ASP A 202 2.43 -28.85 1.23
CA ASP A 202 3.84 -28.53 1.43
C ASP A 202 4.01 -27.43 2.51
N ALA A 203 3.89 -27.85 3.77
CA ALA A 203 3.98 -26.94 4.92
C ALA A 203 5.36 -26.25 5.02
N ALA A 204 6.45 -26.93 4.63
CA ALA A 204 7.78 -26.36 4.67
C ALA A 204 7.92 -25.20 3.68
N LEU A 205 7.38 -25.35 2.46
CA LEU A 205 7.36 -24.28 1.47
C LEU A 205 6.45 -23.11 1.90
N GLN A 206 5.26 -23.41 2.47
CA GLN A 206 4.38 -22.37 3.01
C GLN A 206 5.13 -21.50 4.05
N GLN A 207 5.77 -22.14 5.03
CA GLN A 207 6.53 -21.41 6.06
C GLN A 207 7.67 -20.57 5.46
N LYS A 208 8.41 -21.12 4.49
CA LYS A 208 9.47 -20.38 3.79
C LYS A 208 8.93 -19.17 3.03
N LEU A 209 7.77 -19.30 2.37
CA LEU A 209 7.11 -18.22 1.65
C LEU A 209 6.68 -17.09 2.59
N VAL A 210 6.04 -17.43 3.72
CA VAL A 210 5.63 -16.45 4.73
C VAL A 210 6.84 -15.67 5.26
N GLN A 211 7.90 -16.35 5.67
CA GLN A 211 9.11 -15.68 6.15
C GLN A 211 9.72 -14.75 5.11
N SER A 212 9.81 -15.21 3.85
CA SER A 212 10.34 -14.40 2.75
C SER A 212 9.44 -13.21 2.44
N TYR A 213 8.13 -13.38 2.43
CA TYR A 213 7.14 -12.33 2.21
C TYR A 213 7.25 -11.23 3.27
N LEU A 214 7.26 -11.61 4.54
CA LEU A 214 7.34 -10.66 5.65
C LEU A 214 8.66 -9.88 5.65
N SER A 215 9.80 -10.56 5.35
CA SER A 215 11.11 -9.90 5.23
C SER A 215 11.14 -8.94 4.05
N TYR A 216 10.66 -9.36 2.88
CA TYR A 216 10.62 -8.52 1.70
C TYR A 216 9.70 -7.30 1.88
N THR A 217 8.56 -7.48 2.54
CA THR A 217 7.66 -6.38 2.87
C THR A 217 8.34 -5.34 3.77
N ASP A 218 9.12 -5.77 4.77
CA ASP A 218 9.91 -4.87 5.62
C ASP A 218 10.92 -4.04 4.81
N GLU A 219 11.62 -4.67 3.86
CA GLU A 219 12.56 -4.01 2.95
C GLU A 219 11.86 -2.99 2.01
N VAL A 220 10.68 -3.34 1.48
CA VAL A 220 9.88 -2.46 0.62
C VAL A 220 9.41 -1.22 1.40
N PHE A 221 8.97 -1.38 2.65
CA PHE A 221 8.64 -0.24 3.50
C PHE A 221 9.86 0.65 3.75
N ALA A 222 11.03 0.08 4.06
CA ALA A 222 12.27 0.84 4.26
C ALA A 222 12.63 1.66 3.01
N TYR A 223 12.52 1.05 1.83
CA TYR A 223 12.75 1.71 0.56
C TYR A 223 11.75 2.85 0.31
N SER A 224 10.45 2.61 0.53
CA SER A 224 9.41 3.62 0.34
C SER A 224 9.58 4.83 1.28
N GLU A 225 10.02 4.60 2.53
CA GLU A 225 10.35 5.64 3.50
C GLU A 225 11.52 6.51 3.00
N GLN A 226 12.59 5.86 2.51
CA GLN A 226 13.75 6.56 1.98
C GLN A 226 13.37 7.35 0.71
N LEU A 227 12.73 6.72 -0.26
CA LEU A 227 12.33 7.37 -1.51
C LEU A 227 11.39 8.56 -1.25
N SER A 228 10.46 8.43 -0.31
CA SER A 228 9.58 9.52 0.10
C SER A 228 10.34 10.72 0.64
N LYS A 229 11.33 10.50 1.51
CA LYS A 229 12.20 11.58 2.03
C LYS A 229 13.00 12.27 0.93
N GLU A 230 13.52 11.51 -0.03
CA GLU A 230 14.26 12.05 -1.18
C GLU A 230 13.37 12.89 -2.10
N LEU A 231 12.10 12.50 -2.24
CA LEU A 231 11.15 13.18 -3.11
C LEU A 231 10.55 14.45 -2.49
N VAL A 232 10.11 14.36 -1.23
CA VAL A 232 9.28 15.40 -0.60
C VAL A 232 9.83 15.91 0.74
N GLY A 233 10.93 15.35 1.24
CA GLY A 233 11.57 15.76 2.49
C GLY A 233 10.94 15.23 3.77
N TYR A 234 9.91 14.40 3.67
CA TYR A 234 9.23 13.76 4.81
C TYR A 234 8.69 12.37 4.45
N GLU A 235 8.24 11.62 5.44
CA GLU A 235 7.53 10.34 5.24
C GLU A 235 6.02 10.64 5.19
N PRO A 236 5.35 10.56 4.01
CA PRO A 236 3.93 10.80 3.90
C PRO A 236 3.12 9.63 4.46
N LYS A 237 1.81 9.81 4.59
CA LYS A 237 0.89 8.70 4.83
C LYS A 237 0.94 7.74 3.65
N GLN A 238 1.31 6.49 3.92
CA GLN A 238 1.46 5.47 2.88
C GLN A 238 0.12 4.80 2.54
N ILE A 239 0.03 4.25 1.33
CA ILE A 239 -1.08 3.38 0.91
C ILE A 239 -0.47 2.06 0.45
N LEU A 240 -0.72 0.99 1.22
CA LEU A 240 -0.24 -0.36 0.93
C LEU A 240 -1.25 -1.07 0.02
N LEU A 241 -0.73 -1.64 -1.06
CA LEU A 241 -1.43 -2.55 -1.94
C LEU A 241 -1.22 -4.00 -1.48
N LEU A 242 -2.32 -4.69 -1.27
CA LEU A 242 -2.41 -6.14 -1.09
C LEU A 242 -3.45 -6.70 -2.05
N HIS A 243 -3.52 -8.03 -2.17
CA HIS A 243 -4.53 -8.72 -2.96
C HIS A 243 -5.28 -9.76 -2.11
N ALA A 244 -6.54 -10.00 -2.43
CA ALA A 244 -7.33 -11.02 -1.76
C ALA A 244 -6.83 -12.43 -2.17
N ASN A 245 -6.07 -13.08 -1.29
CA ASN A 245 -5.48 -14.40 -1.48
C ASN A 245 -5.38 -15.17 -0.16
N GLU A 246 -5.08 -16.48 -0.21
CA GLU A 246 -5.01 -17.31 1.00
C GLU A 246 -3.82 -16.96 1.90
N LEU A 247 -2.74 -16.39 1.38
CA LEU A 247 -1.60 -15.92 2.19
C LEU A 247 -2.07 -14.80 3.14
N GLU A 248 -2.78 -13.81 2.61
CA GLU A 248 -3.34 -12.72 3.42
C GLU A 248 -4.44 -13.23 4.36
N GLY A 249 -5.27 -14.18 3.93
CA GLY A 249 -6.25 -14.81 4.81
C GLY A 249 -5.65 -15.52 6.01
N ASP A 250 -4.53 -16.20 5.84
CA ASP A 250 -3.89 -17.01 6.88
C ASP A 250 -2.87 -16.22 7.72
N HIS A 251 -2.20 -15.17 7.18
CA HIS A 251 -1.03 -14.52 7.77
C HIS A 251 -1.09 -12.98 7.88
N PHE A 252 -2.27 -12.39 7.72
CA PHE A 252 -2.43 -10.93 7.83
C PHE A 252 -1.98 -10.37 9.19
N SER A 253 -2.17 -11.12 10.27
CA SER A 253 -1.74 -10.68 11.60
C SER A 253 -0.23 -10.55 11.72
N GLU A 254 0.54 -11.45 11.12
CA GLU A 254 2.00 -11.38 11.08
C GLU A 254 2.48 -10.20 10.23
N LEU A 255 1.81 -9.91 9.12
CA LEU A 255 2.07 -8.72 8.32
C LEU A 255 1.85 -7.43 9.14
N VAL A 256 0.73 -7.35 9.87
CA VAL A 256 0.43 -6.22 10.76
C VAL A 256 1.54 -6.01 11.80
N GLU A 257 2.10 -7.09 12.35
CA GLU A 257 3.21 -7.01 13.31
C GLU A 257 4.49 -6.44 12.68
N VAL A 258 4.83 -6.81 11.44
CA VAL A 258 5.96 -6.22 10.69
C VAL A 258 5.76 -4.71 10.54
N ILE A 259 4.59 -4.30 10.10
CA ILE A 259 4.25 -2.89 9.87
C ILE A 259 4.29 -2.09 11.20
N ARG A 260 3.74 -2.64 12.29
CA ARG A 260 3.78 -2.02 13.63
C ARG A 260 5.21 -1.89 14.19
N LYS A 261 6.06 -2.89 14.00
CA LYS A 261 7.48 -2.83 14.43
C LYS A 261 8.25 -1.69 13.76
N ARG A 262 7.83 -1.29 12.56
CA ARG A 262 8.36 -0.10 11.88
C ARG A 262 7.78 1.22 12.42
N GLY A 263 6.90 1.18 13.39
CA GLY A 263 6.27 2.36 14.01
C GLY A 263 5.04 2.88 13.28
N TYR A 264 4.47 2.15 12.34
CA TYR A 264 3.27 2.57 11.63
C TYR A 264 2.02 2.42 12.48
N ARG A 265 1.10 3.39 12.33
CA ARG A 265 -0.30 3.32 12.76
C ARG A 265 -1.17 3.15 11.52
N PHE A 266 -2.20 2.32 11.65
CA PHE A 266 -3.17 2.10 10.58
C PHE A 266 -4.21 3.22 10.57
N ILE A 267 -4.51 3.73 9.38
CA ILE A 267 -5.47 4.81 9.14
C ILE A 267 -6.41 4.43 7.98
N THR A 268 -7.50 5.17 7.84
CA THR A 268 -8.41 5.00 6.70
C THR A 268 -7.77 5.49 5.39
N LEU A 269 -8.26 4.99 4.26
CA LEU A 269 -7.84 5.50 2.94
C LEU A 269 -8.16 6.99 2.80
N GLU A 270 -9.30 7.43 3.35
CA GLU A 270 -9.69 8.85 3.39
C GLU A 270 -8.64 9.72 4.09
N GLU A 271 -8.17 9.28 5.25
CA GLU A 271 -7.12 9.99 5.98
C GLU A 271 -5.78 9.99 5.24
N ALA A 272 -5.44 8.89 4.56
CA ALA A 272 -4.22 8.82 3.76
C ALA A 272 -4.27 9.81 2.60
N LEU A 273 -5.37 9.83 1.84
CA LEU A 273 -5.58 10.72 0.70
C LEU A 273 -5.63 12.21 1.07
N GLY A 274 -5.74 12.54 2.35
CA GLY A 274 -5.58 13.90 2.88
C GLY A 274 -4.11 14.37 3.00
N ASP A 275 -3.12 13.53 2.69
CA ASP A 275 -1.72 13.96 2.67
C ASP A 275 -1.39 14.79 1.42
N LEU A 276 -0.55 15.81 1.58
CA LEU A 276 -0.20 16.73 0.49
C LEU A 276 0.49 16.04 -0.69
N ILE A 277 1.15 14.91 -0.47
CA ILE A 277 1.83 14.16 -1.54
C ILE A 277 0.84 13.76 -2.65
N TYR A 278 -0.40 13.40 -2.28
CA TYR A 278 -1.42 12.95 -3.23
C TYR A 278 -2.02 14.08 -4.09
N SER A 279 -1.65 15.33 -3.82
CA SER A 279 -1.99 16.49 -4.66
C SER A 279 -0.84 16.93 -5.58
N LEU A 280 0.30 16.23 -5.56
CA LEU A 280 1.43 16.56 -6.42
C LEU A 280 1.10 16.33 -7.89
N PRO A 281 1.65 17.15 -8.79
CA PRO A 281 1.58 16.89 -10.23
C PRO A 281 2.12 15.51 -10.56
N ASP A 282 1.40 14.79 -11.43
CA ASP A 282 1.76 13.49 -11.90
C ASP A 282 1.57 13.42 -13.42
N THR A 283 2.68 13.34 -14.15
CA THR A 283 2.72 13.26 -15.62
C THR A 283 3.28 11.93 -16.11
N TYR A 284 3.35 10.94 -15.21
CA TYR A 284 3.79 9.60 -15.58
C TYR A 284 2.86 8.97 -16.61
N VAL A 285 3.43 8.48 -17.70
CA VAL A 285 2.77 7.69 -18.71
C VAL A 285 3.74 6.62 -19.21
N ALA A 286 3.28 5.38 -19.34
CA ALA A 286 4.10 4.25 -19.77
C ALA A 286 3.25 3.10 -20.31
N GLU A 287 3.91 2.08 -20.87
CA GLU A 287 3.26 0.83 -21.27
C GLU A 287 2.73 0.01 -20.08
N GLU A 288 3.41 0.08 -18.93
CA GLU A 288 3.09 -0.65 -17.71
C GLU A 288 2.99 0.32 -16.54
N GLY A 289 2.07 0.06 -15.60
CA GLY A 289 1.90 0.84 -14.39
C GLY A 289 2.96 0.54 -13.34
N THR A 290 3.10 1.46 -12.39
CA THR A 290 3.95 1.33 -11.21
C THR A 290 3.35 2.10 -10.03
N GLY A 291 4.01 2.05 -8.86
CA GLY A 291 3.58 2.79 -7.68
C GLY A 291 3.73 4.31 -7.83
N TRP A 292 2.93 5.08 -7.08
CA TRP A 292 2.91 6.54 -7.20
C TRP A 292 4.17 7.25 -6.71
N LEU A 293 4.98 6.62 -5.85
CA LEU A 293 6.31 7.18 -5.54
C LEU A 293 7.20 7.23 -6.79
N ASP A 294 7.12 6.20 -7.64
CA ASP A 294 7.83 6.17 -8.93
C ASP A 294 7.24 7.20 -9.90
N HIS A 295 5.91 7.32 -9.98
CA HIS A 295 5.26 8.35 -10.80
C HIS A 295 5.81 9.73 -10.49
N TRP A 296 5.83 10.13 -9.21
CA TRP A 296 6.31 11.46 -8.80
C TRP A 296 7.82 11.62 -8.98
N ALA A 297 8.59 10.56 -8.79
CA ALA A 297 10.03 10.57 -9.03
C ALA A 297 10.34 10.82 -10.51
N ILE A 298 9.67 10.08 -11.40
CA ILE A 298 9.83 10.22 -12.85
C ILE A 298 9.32 11.59 -13.32
N THR A 299 8.15 12.04 -12.86
CA THR A 299 7.61 13.37 -13.17
C THR A 299 8.58 14.50 -12.81
N ARG A 300 9.38 14.33 -11.75
CA ARG A 300 10.39 15.30 -11.30
C ARG A 300 11.76 15.10 -11.95
N GLY A 301 11.89 14.19 -12.92
CA GLY A 301 13.17 13.88 -13.57
C GLY A 301 14.19 13.18 -12.65
N LYS A 302 13.71 12.54 -11.60
CA LYS A 302 14.52 11.79 -10.61
C LYS A 302 14.05 10.34 -10.53
N PRO A 303 14.20 9.51 -11.59
CA PRO A 303 13.74 8.15 -11.58
C PRO A 303 14.33 7.38 -10.39
N PRO A 304 13.52 6.55 -9.70
CA PRO A 304 13.96 5.83 -8.51
C PRO A 304 15.08 4.84 -8.84
N ARG A 305 15.94 4.56 -7.87
CA ARG A 305 17.06 3.62 -7.99
C ARG A 305 17.18 2.77 -6.74
N GLY A 306 17.63 1.53 -6.91
CA GLY A 306 18.07 0.69 -5.79
C GLY A 306 16.93 0.17 -4.91
N GLY A 307 15.75 -0.07 -5.44
CA GLY A 307 14.69 -0.78 -4.73
C GLY A 307 15.10 -2.21 -4.35
N PRO A 308 14.42 -2.85 -3.36
CA PRO A 308 14.72 -4.20 -2.96
C PRO A 308 14.50 -5.17 -4.13
N GLU A 309 15.42 -6.12 -4.29
CA GLU A 309 15.31 -7.14 -5.33
C GLU A 309 14.30 -8.21 -4.90
N PHE A 310 13.30 -8.46 -5.75
CA PHE A 310 12.32 -9.51 -5.48
C PHE A 310 12.99 -10.89 -5.54
N PRO A 311 12.71 -11.80 -4.58
CA PRO A 311 13.39 -13.09 -4.50
C PRO A 311 13.19 -13.97 -5.74
N GLY A 312 14.25 -14.17 -6.52
CA GLY A 312 14.22 -14.91 -7.79
C GLY A 312 13.66 -16.32 -7.67
N TRP A 313 13.86 -16.99 -6.53
CA TRP A 313 13.32 -18.33 -6.30
C TRP A 313 11.78 -18.37 -6.25
N VAL A 314 11.11 -17.28 -5.81
CA VAL A 314 9.63 -17.15 -5.85
C VAL A 314 9.17 -17.01 -7.30
N ILE A 315 9.87 -16.19 -8.10
CA ILE A 315 9.60 -16.05 -9.54
C ILE A 315 9.68 -17.41 -10.25
N GLU A 316 10.74 -18.17 -9.99
CA GLU A 316 10.91 -19.50 -10.62
C GLU A 316 9.81 -20.48 -10.21
N ARG A 317 9.37 -20.46 -8.95
CA ARG A 317 8.22 -21.25 -8.49
C ARG A 317 6.93 -20.85 -9.17
N ALA A 318 6.64 -19.54 -9.25
CA ALA A 318 5.45 -19.03 -9.93
C ALA A 318 5.43 -19.42 -11.42
N LYS A 319 6.57 -19.34 -12.11
CA LYS A 319 6.70 -19.80 -13.50
C LYS A 319 6.45 -21.30 -13.64
N ALA A 320 6.93 -22.11 -12.70
CA ALA A 320 6.74 -23.57 -12.73
C ALA A 320 5.24 -23.94 -12.61
N ILE A 321 4.50 -23.26 -11.71
CA ILE A 321 3.05 -23.47 -11.53
C ILE A 321 2.28 -23.16 -12.82
N ARG A 322 2.60 -22.06 -13.51
CA ARG A 322 1.93 -21.67 -14.77
C ARG A 322 2.18 -22.65 -15.92
N LYS A 323 3.21 -23.46 -15.87
CA LYS A 323 3.56 -24.45 -16.89
C LYS A 323 2.94 -25.82 -16.63
N THR A 324 2.39 -26.04 -15.46
CA THR A 324 1.71 -27.30 -15.13
C THR A 324 0.26 -27.20 -15.64
N PRO A 325 -0.16 -28.12 -16.57
CA PRO A 325 -1.48 -28.08 -17.22
C PRO A 325 -2.65 -28.33 -16.26
#